data_4b87d35e4d82c54ff532ba1e1cf136d0
#
_entry.id   4b87d35e4d82c54ff532ba1e1cf136d0
#
_cell.length_a   1.000
_cell.length_b   1.000
_cell.length_c   1.000
_cell.angle_alpha   90.00
_cell.angle_beta   90.00
_cell.angle_gamma   90.00
#
_symmetry.space_group_name_H-M   'P 1'
#
loop_
_entity.id
_entity.type
_entity.pdbx_description
1 polymer ?
#
loop_
_entity_poly.entity_id
_entity_poly.type
_entity_poly.pdbx_seq_one_letter_code
_entity_poly.pdbx_strand_id
1 'polypeptide(L)'
;MLLLSGCSTPPKEEVKKETPSVSFVAVGDNLYHQCMLDEAKTSSGYDFSNYYKNIKKYIQADYCFVNQETILGGGKPSGYPLFSAPDSVADELEKVGFNIVNGATNHAYDQGASGILHSIQVFNKHPQMTYLGLYENEEEKQNIKIVEKNGIKIAFLSFNQYVNGVTYQKQLPYMINFQESTMMENMKKARENADIVIVSCHWGIEYDYHPNTFQKNMAKQLADAGADVIIGTHTLQDVEYIQRADGKRTLVAYSLGNFVSGMLEESCQLEGMLSFDIEKKKIKNVVFTPLVNYYTLTGKKERHDFSVYRLKDYTNKLVE
;
A
#
# COMPACT_ATOMS: atom_id res chain seq x y z
N MET A 1 -36.65 64.90 26.30
CA MET A 1 -36.88 63.47 26.03
C MET A 1 -35.75 62.99 25.10
N LEU A 2 -34.68 62.45 25.70
CA LEU A 2 -33.53 61.97 24.95
C LEU A 2 -33.72 60.47 24.66
N LEU A 3 -33.75 60.09 23.40
CA LEU A 3 -33.76 58.73 22.94
C LEU A 3 -32.30 58.21 22.84
N LEU A 4 -31.92 57.30 23.70
CA LEU A 4 -30.65 56.58 23.63
C LEU A 4 -30.82 55.41 22.66
N SER A 5 -30.22 55.52 21.47
CA SER A 5 -30.10 54.42 20.51
C SER A 5 -28.97 53.47 20.96
N GLY A 6 -29.36 52.32 21.46
CA GLY A 6 -28.41 51.25 21.78
C GLY A 6 -27.93 50.58 20.50
N CYS A 7 -26.64 50.73 20.13
CA CYS A 7 -25.99 49.90 19.09
C CYS A 7 -25.73 48.50 19.69
N SER A 8 -26.50 47.52 19.27
CA SER A 8 -26.20 46.11 19.48
C SER A 8 -25.18 45.67 18.45
N THR A 9 -23.96 45.34 18.90
CA THR A 9 -22.96 44.64 18.09
C THR A 9 -23.46 43.24 17.75
N PRO A 10 -23.41 42.80 16.50
CA PRO A 10 -23.78 41.43 16.15
C PRO A 10 -22.83 40.43 16.82
N PRO A 11 -23.34 39.25 17.23
CA PRO A 11 -22.50 38.23 17.80
C PRO A 11 -21.41 37.82 16.82
N LYS A 12 -20.15 37.78 17.27
CA LYS A 12 -19.05 37.19 16.50
C LYS A 12 -19.38 35.73 16.21
N GLU A 13 -19.53 35.36 14.95
CA GLU A 13 -19.53 33.97 14.57
C GLU A 13 -18.23 33.31 15.08
N GLU A 14 -18.39 32.36 15.98
CA GLU A 14 -17.29 31.44 16.34
C GLU A 14 -16.95 30.61 15.11
N VAL A 15 -15.82 30.91 14.49
CA VAL A 15 -15.21 30.06 13.47
C VAL A 15 -14.92 28.72 14.14
N LYS A 16 -15.74 27.71 13.87
CA LYS A 16 -15.47 26.32 14.29
C LYS A 16 -14.09 25.96 13.78
N LYS A 17 -13.12 25.84 14.66
CA LYS A 17 -11.79 25.32 14.33
C LYS A 17 -11.99 23.89 13.82
N GLU A 18 -11.77 23.67 12.53
CA GLU A 18 -11.81 22.33 11.97
C GLU A 18 -10.84 21.42 12.73
N THR A 19 -11.31 20.25 13.08
CA THR A 19 -10.46 19.25 13.75
C THR A 19 -9.42 18.76 12.73
N PRO A 20 -8.12 18.82 13.05
CA PRO A 20 -7.10 18.27 12.16
C PRO A 20 -7.42 16.83 11.77
N SER A 21 -7.49 16.56 10.48
CA SER A 21 -7.70 15.22 9.96
C SER A 21 -6.74 14.94 8.80
N VAL A 22 -6.48 13.66 8.57
CA VAL A 22 -5.70 13.14 7.45
C VAL A 22 -6.48 11.99 6.84
N SER A 23 -6.72 12.05 5.54
CA SER A 23 -7.37 10.98 4.79
C SER A 23 -6.36 9.98 4.25
N PHE A 24 -6.74 8.70 4.21
CA PHE A 24 -5.89 7.60 3.76
C PHE A 24 -6.65 6.65 2.84
N VAL A 25 -5.97 6.21 1.76
CA VAL A 25 -6.42 5.15 0.86
C VAL A 25 -5.29 4.14 0.68
N ALA A 26 -5.61 2.85 0.75
CA ALA A 26 -4.66 1.76 0.50
C ALA A 26 -5.24 0.76 -0.49
N VAL A 27 -4.39 0.26 -1.38
CA VAL A 27 -4.67 -0.84 -2.29
C VAL A 27 -3.59 -1.91 -2.18
N GLY A 28 -3.82 -3.06 -2.78
CA GLY A 28 -2.94 -4.22 -2.72
C GLY A 28 -1.78 -4.21 -3.72
N ASP A 29 -1.51 -5.38 -4.30
CA ASP A 29 -0.30 -5.69 -5.05
C ASP A 29 -0.36 -5.20 -6.49
N ASN A 30 0.65 -4.46 -6.88
CA ASN A 30 0.88 -4.00 -8.25
C ASN A 30 1.89 -4.96 -8.91
N LEU A 31 1.35 -6.00 -9.60
CA LEU A 31 2.10 -7.16 -10.07
C LEU A 31 2.04 -7.28 -11.61
N TYR A 32 3.05 -6.76 -12.31
CA TYR A 32 3.09 -6.72 -13.76
C TYR A 32 3.58 -8.03 -14.38
N HIS A 33 2.65 -8.81 -14.91
CA HIS A 33 2.96 -10.01 -15.69
C HIS A 33 3.44 -9.67 -17.12
N GLN A 34 4.05 -10.64 -17.81
CA GLN A 34 4.60 -10.43 -19.16
C GLN A 34 3.55 -9.89 -20.14
N CYS A 35 2.32 -10.42 -20.14
CA CYS A 35 1.24 -9.95 -21.00
C CYS A 35 0.90 -8.47 -20.79
N MET A 36 1.01 -7.97 -19.55
CA MET A 36 0.80 -6.56 -19.23
C MET A 36 1.97 -5.69 -19.71
N LEU A 37 3.21 -6.16 -19.54
CA LEU A 37 4.38 -5.49 -20.08
C LEU A 37 4.33 -5.40 -21.63
N ASP A 38 3.88 -6.47 -22.28
CA ASP A 38 3.74 -6.51 -23.74
C ASP A 38 2.64 -5.54 -24.22
N GLU A 39 1.50 -5.46 -23.52
CA GLU A 39 0.40 -4.53 -23.82
C GLU A 39 0.80 -3.06 -23.59
N ALA A 40 1.50 -2.79 -22.49
CA ALA A 40 1.92 -1.43 -22.16
C ALA A 40 3.04 -0.91 -23.06
N LYS A 41 3.67 -1.76 -23.86
CA LYS A 41 4.82 -1.41 -24.69
C LYS A 41 4.42 -0.43 -25.82
N THR A 42 5.18 0.65 -25.95
CA THR A 42 5.04 1.66 -27.01
C THR A 42 6.33 1.77 -27.83
N SER A 43 6.33 2.60 -28.87
CA SER A 43 7.55 2.89 -29.66
C SER A 43 8.64 3.62 -28.84
N SER A 44 8.27 4.29 -27.74
CA SER A 44 9.18 5.12 -26.93
C SER A 44 9.36 4.62 -25.49
N GLY A 45 8.78 3.46 -25.12
CA GLY A 45 8.85 2.95 -23.75
C GLY A 45 7.61 2.15 -23.37
N TYR A 46 6.98 2.52 -22.25
CA TYR A 46 5.81 1.85 -21.71
C TYR A 46 4.76 2.88 -21.27
N ASP A 47 3.47 2.57 -21.47
CA ASP A 47 2.32 3.34 -21.02
C ASP A 47 1.37 2.44 -20.22
N PHE A 48 1.27 2.66 -18.92
CA PHE A 48 0.43 1.91 -17.99
C PHE A 48 -0.89 2.62 -17.67
N SER A 49 -1.17 3.77 -18.26
CA SER A 49 -2.29 4.65 -17.90
C SER A 49 -3.66 3.96 -18.01
N ASN A 50 -3.82 3.02 -18.95
CA ASN A 50 -5.07 2.26 -19.13
C ASN A 50 -5.44 1.43 -17.90
N TYR A 51 -4.46 0.90 -17.18
CA TYR A 51 -4.69 0.02 -16.03
C TYR A 51 -5.38 0.76 -14.88
N TYR A 52 -5.11 2.06 -14.76
CA TYR A 52 -5.58 2.90 -13.66
C TYR A 52 -6.72 3.84 -14.03
N LYS A 53 -7.08 3.99 -15.32
CA LYS A 53 -8.01 5.03 -15.81
C LYS A 53 -9.37 5.05 -15.10
N ASN A 54 -9.89 3.88 -14.71
CA ASN A 54 -11.21 3.76 -14.10
C ASN A 54 -11.18 3.88 -12.58
N ILE A 55 -10.01 3.66 -11.95
CA ILE A 55 -9.84 3.68 -10.50
C ILE A 55 -9.18 4.98 -10.00
N LYS A 56 -8.35 5.64 -10.81
CA LYS A 56 -7.56 6.83 -10.45
C LYS A 56 -8.38 7.91 -9.70
N LYS A 57 -9.61 8.17 -10.12
CA LYS A 57 -10.47 9.18 -9.48
C LYS A 57 -10.84 8.87 -8.02
N TYR A 58 -10.57 7.64 -7.54
CA TYR A 58 -10.81 7.20 -6.17
C TYR A 58 -9.51 7.08 -5.36
N ILE A 59 -8.35 7.22 -6.02
CA ILE A 59 -7.03 7.29 -5.37
C ILE A 59 -6.76 8.78 -5.08
N GLN A 60 -7.58 9.35 -4.20
CA GLN A 60 -7.51 10.77 -3.83
C GLN A 60 -7.67 10.91 -2.32
N ALA A 61 -6.53 10.93 -1.63
CA ALA A 61 -6.43 11.13 -0.19
C ALA A 61 -5.13 11.89 0.10
N ASP A 62 -4.95 12.32 1.35
CA ASP A 62 -3.67 12.91 1.76
C ASP A 62 -2.52 11.90 1.61
N TYR A 63 -2.79 10.63 1.93
CA TYR A 63 -1.88 9.52 1.70
C TYR A 63 -2.58 8.39 0.95
N CYS A 64 -1.95 7.97 -0.17
CA CYS A 64 -2.42 6.90 -1.03
C CYS A 64 -1.32 5.83 -1.12
N PHE A 65 -1.59 4.65 -0.55
CA PHE A 65 -0.68 3.52 -0.44
C PHE A 65 -0.90 2.50 -1.54
N VAL A 66 0.19 1.97 -2.08
CA VAL A 66 0.22 0.80 -2.98
C VAL A 66 1.38 -0.12 -2.61
N ASN A 67 1.18 -1.43 -2.72
CA ASN A 67 2.26 -2.41 -2.66
C ASN A 67 2.81 -2.65 -4.07
N GLN A 68 4.02 -2.18 -4.35
CA GLN A 68 4.70 -2.40 -5.64
C GLN A 68 5.42 -3.74 -5.58
N GLU A 69 4.71 -4.81 -5.97
CA GLU A 69 5.22 -6.17 -5.86
C GLU A 69 6.28 -6.48 -6.92
N THR A 70 6.06 -6.05 -8.16
CA THR A 70 7.08 -6.17 -9.20
C THR A 70 8.20 -5.17 -8.99
N ILE A 71 9.41 -5.66 -8.65
CA ILE A 71 10.59 -4.80 -8.46
C ILE A 71 10.92 -4.00 -9.73
N LEU A 72 11.36 -2.73 -9.60
CA LEU A 72 11.92 -1.94 -10.70
C LEU A 72 13.41 -2.30 -10.82
N GLY A 73 13.69 -3.38 -11.56
CA GLY A 73 15.00 -4.05 -11.52
C GLY A 73 16.12 -3.38 -12.32
N GLY A 74 15.82 -2.34 -13.11
CA GLY A 74 16.79 -1.59 -13.92
C GLY A 74 17.32 -2.30 -15.16
N GLY A 75 16.89 -3.56 -15.38
CA GLY A 75 17.25 -4.36 -16.55
C GLY A 75 16.12 -4.40 -17.59
N LYS A 76 16.17 -5.43 -18.44
CA LYS A 76 15.07 -5.71 -19.37
C LYS A 76 13.82 -6.10 -18.58
N PRO A 77 12.67 -5.44 -18.80
CA PRO A 77 11.42 -5.82 -18.15
C PRO A 77 11.04 -7.27 -18.43
N SER A 78 10.54 -7.96 -17.41
CA SER A 78 10.17 -9.38 -17.45
C SER A 78 9.02 -9.70 -16.49
N GLY A 79 8.20 -10.68 -16.85
CA GLY A 79 7.19 -11.27 -15.99
C GLY A 79 7.72 -12.48 -15.22
N TYR A 80 6.76 -13.34 -14.76
CA TYR A 80 7.08 -14.57 -14.02
C TYR A 80 8.12 -15.44 -14.75
N PRO A 81 9.07 -16.11 -14.05
CA PRO A 81 9.18 -16.18 -12.58
C PRO A 81 10.05 -15.09 -11.93
N LEU A 82 10.83 -14.34 -12.69
CA LEU A 82 11.74 -13.30 -12.22
C LEU A 82 11.27 -11.95 -12.73
N PHE A 83 10.39 -11.33 -11.97
CA PHE A 83 9.76 -10.07 -12.36
C PHE A 83 10.74 -8.90 -12.40
N SER A 84 10.52 -8.01 -13.36
CA SER A 84 11.18 -6.70 -13.45
C SER A 84 10.27 -5.71 -14.17
N ALA A 85 9.87 -4.65 -13.52
CA ALA A 85 9.11 -3.58 -14.15
C ALA A 85 10.06 -2.47 -14.66
N PRO A 86 9.66 -1.73 -15.71
CA PRO A 86 10.39 -0.55 -16.16
C PRO A 86 10.21 0.62 -15.20
N ASP A 87 11.20 1.54 -15.18
CA ASP A 87 11.22 2.70 -14.29
C ASP A 87 9.99 3.61 -14.44
N SER A 88 9.38 3.66 -15.64
CA SER A 88 8.16 4.44 -15.92
C SER A 88 6.95 4.03 -15.09
N VAL A 89 7.01 2.90 -14.39
CA VAL A 89 5.99 2.52 -13.39
C VAL A 89 5.96 3.55 -12.25
N ALA A 90 7.12 4.03 -11.77
CA ALA A 90 7.16 5.04 -10.73
C ALA A 90 6.50 6.35 -11.19
N ASP A 91 6.77 6.78 -12.45
CA ASP A 91 6.12 7.96 -13.04
C ASP A 91 4.59 7.79 -13.09
N GLU A 92 4.11 6.58 -13.43
CA GLU A 92 2.67 6.34 -13.53
C GLU A 92 2.01 6.28 -12.14
N LEU A 93 2.63 5.65 -11.15
CA LEU A 93 2.13 5.64 -9.78
C LEU A 93 1.98 7.05 -9.21
N GLU A 94 2.96 7.93 -9.44
CA GLU A 94 2.88 9.34 -9.06
C GLU A 94 1.73 10.07 -9.76
N LYS A 95 1.55 9.87 -11.08
CA LYS A 95 0.44 10.44 -11.85
C LYS A 95 -0.93 9.94 -11.39
N VAL A 96 -1.03 8.69 -10.95
CA VAL A 96 -2.27 8.12 -10.38
C VAL A 96 -2.62 8.76 -9.05
N GLY A 97 -1.62 9.17 -8.27
CA GLY A 97 -1.77 9.83 -6.98
C GLY A 97 -1.21 9.04 -5.80
N PHE A 98 -0.49 7.93 -6.06
CA PHE A 98 0.18 7.19 -5.00
C PHE A 98 1.38 7.96 -4.48
N ASN A 99 1.47 8.09 -3.17
CA ASN A 99 2.56 8.78 -2.49
C ASN A 99 3.18 7.97 -1.34
N ILE A 100 2.64 6.80 -1.03
CA ILE A 100 3.25 5.80 -0.15
C ILE A 100 3.36 4.50 -0.94
N VAL A 101 4.58 4.06 -1.22
CA VAL A 101 4.86 2.88 -2.03
C VAL A 101 5.67 1.89 -1.21
N ASN A 102 5.17 0.67 -1.06
CA ASN A 102 5.91 -0.42 -0.40
C ASN A 102 6.59 -1.31 -1.43
N GLY A 103 7.86 -1.69 -1.19
CA GLY A 103 8.62 -2.60 -2.04
C GLY A 103 9.05 -3.90 -1.33
N ALA A 104 8.73 -4.06 -0.04
CA ALA A 104 9.08 -5.28 0.69
C ALA A 104 8.09 -6.41 0.40
N THR A 105 8.40 -7.23 -0.60
CA THR A 105 7.55 -8.31 -1.10
C THR A 105 8.34 -9.58 -1.32
N ASN A 106 7.66 -10.70 -1.61
CA ASN A 106 8.31 -11.96 -1.98
C ASN A 106 9.09 -11.86 -3.32
N HIS A 107 8.77 -10.88 -4.18
CA HIS A 107 9.45 -10.62 -5.46
C HIS A 107 10.54 -9.53 -5.38
N ALA A 108 10.84 -9.01 -4.20
CA ALA A 108 11.83 -7.94 -4.02
C ALA A 108 13.24 -8.33 -4.51
N TYR A 109 13.62 -9.60 -4.42
CA TYR A 109 14.94 -10.10 -4.81
C TYR A 109 14.99 -10.74 -6.21
N ASP A 110 13.94 -10.67 -7.01
CA ASP A 110 13.90 -11.26 -8.36
C ASP A 110 15.03 -10.77 -9.28
N GLN A 111 15.49 -9.55 -9.07
CA GLN A 111 16.63 -8.95 -9.79
C GLN A 111 17.88 -8.80 -8.88
N GLY A 112 17.92 -9.53 -7.77
CA GLY A 112 19.02 -9.50 -6.80
C GLY A 112 19.22 -8.13 -6.14
N ALA A 113 20.34 -7.98 -5.45
CA ALA A 113 20.69 -6.74 -4.74
C ALA A 113 20.75 -5.52 -5.65
N SER A 114 21.26 -5.68 -6.89
CA SER A 114 21.34 -4.58 -7.86
C SER A 114 19.96 -4.06 -8.26
N GLY A 115 18.96 -4.94 -8.40
CA GLY A 115 17.58 -4.54 -8.68
C GLY A 115 16.95 -3.77 -7.51
N ILE A 116 17.21 -4.20 -6.27
CA ILE A 116 16.75 -3.48 -5.08
C ILE A 116 17.33 -2.07 -5.03
N LEU A 117 18.64 -1.94 -5.17
CA LEU A 117 19.32 -0.64 -5.14
C LEU A 117 18.87 0.26 -6.30
N HIS A 118 18.64 -0.31 -7.49
CA HIS A 118 18.06 0.42 -8.62
C HIS A 118 16.65 0.92 -8.30
N SER A 119 15.78 0.07 -7.75
CA SER A 119 14.42 0.45 -7.39
C SER A 119 14.40 1.62 -6.37
N ILE A 120 15.26 1.56 -5.34
CA ILE A 120 15.42 2.65 -4.38
C ILE A 120 15.84 3.95 -5.10
N GLN A 121 16.83 3.88 -6.01
CA GLN A 121 17.28 5.04 -6.78
C GLN A 121 16.20 5.63 -7.68
N VAL A 122 15.33 4.79 -8.26
CA VAL A 122 14.20 5.27 -9.08
C VAL A 122 13.22 6.04 -8.20
N PHE A 123 12.73 5.44 -7.11
CA PHE A 123 11.76 6.11 -6.24
C PHE A 123 12.33 7.35 -5.53
N ASN A 124 13.63 7.41 -5.27
CA ASN A 124 14.29 8.60 -4.72
C ASN A 124 14.25 9.82 -5.68
N LYS A 125 14.00 9.62 -6.99
CA LYS A 125 13.78 10.70 -7.95
C LYS A 125 12.37 11.30 -7.88
N HIS A 126 11.46 10.67 -7.12
CA HIS A 126 10.08 11.09 -6.92
C HIS A 126 9.87 11.65 -5.50
N PRO A 127 10.22 12.92 -5.23
CA PRO A 127 10.23 13.48 -3.86
C PRO A 127 8.84 13.58 -3.22
N GLN A 128 7.76 13.44 -4.00
CA GLN A 128 6.39 13.38 -3.49
C GLN A 128 5.99 11.99 -2.99
N MET A 129 6.80 10.96 -3.29
CA MET A 129 6.56 9.59 -2.86
C MET A 129 7.49 9.19 -1.71
N THR A 130 6.96 8.46 -0.76
CA THR A 130 7.72 7.80 0.31
C THR A 130 7.83 6.32 -0.04
N TYR A 131 9.04 5.84 -0.36
CA TYR A 131 9.32 4.44 -0.63
C TYR A 131 9.68 3.72 0.66
N LEU A 132 9.04 2.56 0.91
CA LEU A 132 9.09 1.80 2.14
C LEU A 132 9.62 0.39 1.90
N GLY A 133 10.20 -0.20 2.93
CA GLY A 133 10.45 -1.64 3.03
C GLY A 133 11.73 -2.13 2.37
N LEU A 134 12.34 -1.34 1.50
CA LEU A 134 13.66 -1.61 0.93
C LEU A 134 14.66 -0.56 1.41
N TYR A 135 15.89 -1.00 1.70
CA TYR A 135 16.94 -0.21 2.32
C TYR A 135 18.24 -0.37 1.55
N GLU A 136 19.06 0.68 1.44
CA GLU A 136 20.34 0.63 0.74
C GLU A 136 21.39 -0.22 1.50
N ASN A 137 21.27 -0.27 2.81
CA ASN A 137 22.17 -0.99 3.69
C ASN A 137 21.54 -1.31 5.05
N GLU A 138 22.24 -2.04 5.88
CA GLU A 138 21.77 -2.49 7.21
C GLU A 138 21.51 -1.32 8.18
N GLU A 139 22.29 -0.22 8.08
CA GLU A 139 22.10 0.95 8.94
C GLU A 139 20.77 1.65 8.65
N GLU A 140 20.37 1.75 7.38
CA GLU A 140 19.12 2.39 6.98
C GLU A 140 17.88 1.65 7.46
N LYS A 141 17.96 0.34 7.75
CA LYS A 141 16.87 -0.39 8.38
C LYS A 141 16.44 0.19 9.73
N GLN A 142 17.33 0.93 10.40
CA GLN A 142 17.05 1.60 11.65
C GLN A 142 16.30 2.92 11.50
N ASN A 143 16.20 3.45 10.26
CA ASN A 143 15.57 4.72 9.95
C ASN A 143 14.08 4.54 9.69
N ILE A 144 13.26 5.07 10.57
CA ILE A 144 11.80 5.02 10.44
C ILE A 144 11.34 6.17 9.55
N LYS A 145 10.49 5.86 8.56
CA LYS A 145 9.83 6.89 7.75
C LYS A 145 8.69 7.50 8.54
N ILE A 146 8.81 8.78 8.87
CA ILE A 146 7.76 9.57 9.54
C ILE A 146 7.38 10.72 8.64
N VAL A 147 6.09 10.84 8.35
CA VAL A 147 5.50 11.96 7.63
C VAL A 147 4.62 12.77 8.57
N GLU A 148 4.44 14.05 8.28
CA GLU A 148 3.57 14.92 9.07
C GLU A 148 2.60 15.67 8.16
N LYS A 149 1.33 15.63 8.49
CA LYS A 149 0.27 16.39 7.80
C LYS A 149 -0.75 16.88 8.83
N ASN A 150 -1.12 18.14 8.74
CA ASN A 150 -2.11 18.76 9.63
C ASN A 150 -1.77 18.60 11.13
N GLY A 151 -0.46 18.56 11.48
CA GLY A 151 0.01 18.36 12.85
C GLY A 151 -0.15 16.93 13.37
N ILE A 152 -0.38 15.95 12.50
CA ILE A 152 -0.44 14.52 12.81
C ILE A 152 0.80 13.84 12.24
N LYS A 153 1.60 13.22 13.10
CA LYS A 153 2.78 12.44 12.73
C LYS A 153 2.40 10.98 12.52
N ILE A 154 2.71 10.45 11.34
CA ILE A 154 2.43 9.06 10.97
C ILE A 154 3.77 8.37 10.68
N ALA A 155 4.06 7.31 11.43
CA ALA A 155 5.19 6.42 11.16
C ALA A 155 4.75 5.29 10.25
N PHE A 156 5.55 5.00 9.22
CA PHE A 156 5.38 3.85 8.34
C PHE A 156 6.48 2.84 8.58
N LEU A 157 6.08 1.59 8.78
CA LEU A 157 6.97 0.43 8.86
C LEU A 157 6.57 -0.59 7.81
N SER A 158 7.52 -1.43 7.40
CA SER A 158 7.26 -2.48 6.42
C SER A 158 8.05 -3.73 6.75
N PHE A 159 7.35 -4.88 6.74
CA PHE A 159 7.91 -6.18 7.07
C PHE A 159 7.44 -7.23 6.06
N ASN A 160 8.29 -8.21 5.79
CA ASN A 160 8.01 -9.29 4.84
C ASN A 160 8.20 -10.66 5.48
N GLN A 161 7.41 -11.63 5.06
CA GLN A 161 7.48 -12.99 5.61
C GLN A 161 8.55 -13.85 4.94
N TYR A 162 8.66 -13.77 3.61
CA TYR A 162 9.58 -14.60 2.83
C TYR A 162 9.94 -13.95 1.50
N VAL A 163 10.98 -14.45 0.87
CA VAL A 163 11.46 -13.99 -0.45
C VAL A 163 11.60 -15.20 -1.36
N ASN A 164 11.10 -15.08 -2.58
CA ASN A 164 11.20 -16.15 -3.59
C ASN A 164 12.65 -16.39 -3.99
N GLY A 165 13.01 -17.66 -4.20
CA GLY A 165 14.34 -18.06 -4.68
C GLY A 165 15.50 -17.81 -3.69
N VAL A 166 15.24 -17.23 -2.53
CA VAL A 166 16.25 -17.03 -1.48
C VAL A 166 16.05 -18.07 -0.40
N THR A 167 17.07 -18.91 -0.18
CA THR A 167 17.07 -19.82 0.96
C THR A 167 16.90 -18.99 2.23
N TYR A 168 15.99 -19.41 3.09
CA TYR A 168 15.63 -18.73 4.31
C TYR A 168 16.86 -18.22 5.08
N GLN A 169 16.95 -16.91 5.23
CA GLN A 169 17.96 -16.24 6.02
C GLN A 169 17.27 -15.54 7.19
N LYS A 170 17.83 -15.66 8.38
CA LYS A 170 17.30 -14.94 9.56
C LYS A 170 17.31 -13.43 9.38
N GLN A 171 18.18 -12.91 8.52
CA GLN A 171 18.36 -11.50 8.24
C GLN A 171 18.59 -11.30 6.74
N LEU A 172 17.81 -10.41 6.14
CA LEU A 172 17.94 -10.00 4.74
C LEU A 172 18.61 -8.63 4.69
N PRO A 173 19.69 -8.43 3.89
CA PRO A 173 20.46 -7.19 3.91
C PRO A 173 19.66 -5.93 3.57
N TYR A 174 18.62 -6.07 2.72
CA TYR A 174 17.94 -4.92 2.12
C TYR A 174 16.45 -4.79 2.54
N MET A 175 15.97 -5.61 3.46
CA MET A 175 14.61 -5.55 3.98
C MET A 175 14.55 -6.15 5.40
N ILE A 176 13.43 -5.93 6.08
CA ILE A 176 13.21 -6.47 7.44
C ILE A 176 12.20 -7.61 7.35
N ASN A 177 12.58 -8.80 7.76
CA ASN A 177 11.66 -9.92 7.91
C ASN A 177 11.11 -10.01 9.35
N PHE A 178 10.04 -10.78 9.54
CA PHE A 178 9.37 -10.92 10.84
C PHE A 178 10.18 -11.60 11.94
N GLN A 179 11.39 -12.07 11.65
CA GLN A 179 12.26 -12.74 12.64
C GLN A 179 13.43 -11.86 13.08
N GLU A 180 13.61 -10.70 12.45
CA GLU A 180 14.66 -9.76 12.83
C GLU A 180 14.27 -8.98 14.09
N SER A 181 15.20 -8.85 15.06
CA SER A 181 15.00 -8.00 16.25
C SER A 181 14.69 -6.55 15.88
N THR A 182 15.26 -6.08 14.77
CA THR A 182 15.03 -4.76 14.18
C THR A 182 13.55 -4.44 14.00
N MET A 183 12.70 -5.44 13.71
CA MET A 183 11.25 -5.24 13.61
C MET A 183 10.67 -4.62 14.90
N MET A 184 10.92 -5.25 16.05
CA MET A 184 10.36 -4.79 17.33
C MET A 184 11.04 -3.51 17.83
N GLU A 185 12.32 -3.32 17.54
CA GLU A 185 13.04 -2.08 17.83
C GLU A 185 12.43 -0.90 17.06
N ASN A 186 12.13 -1.10 15.77
CA ASN A 186 11.48 -0.09 14.95
C ASN A 186 10.03 0.16 15.38
N MET A 187 9.28 -0.87 15.78
CA MET A 187 7.94 -0.67 16.36
C MET A 187 7.98 0.24 17.60
N LYS A 188 8.93 0.01 18.49
CA LYS A 188 9.13 0.85 19.69
C LYS A 188 9.47 2.28 19.28
N LYS A 189 10.48 2.48 18.44
CA LYS A 189 10.87 3.82 17.95
C LYS A 189 9.71 4.54 17.27
N ALA A 190 8.93 3.84 16.44
CA ALA A 190 7.76 4.41 15.76
C ALA A 190 6.73 4.91 16.78
N ARG A 191 6.41 4.09 17.79
CA ARG A 191 5.43 4.48 18.81
C ARG A 191 5.87 5.65 19.66
N GLU A 192 7.17 5.80 19.92
CA GLU A 192 7.73 6.90 20.70
C GLU A 192 7.74 8.23 19.92
N ASN A 193 7.81 8.20 18.57
CA ASN A 193 8.04 9.37 17.74
C ASN A 193 6.86 9.79 16.85
N ALA A 194 5.77 9.00 16.81
CA ALA A 194 4.61 9.28 15.97
C ALA A 194 3.28 9.16 16.72
N ASP A 195 2.29 9.87 16.21
CA ASP A 195 0.92 9.83 16.73
C ASP A 195 0.18 8.57 16.29
N ILE A 196 0.46 8.13 15.06
CA ILE A 196 -0.11 6.95 14.39
C ILE A 196 1.03 6.08 13.85
N VAL A 197 0.89 4.77 14.00
CA VAL A 197 1.82 3.78 13.45
C VAL A 197 1.05 2.90 12.46
N ILE A 198 1.46 2.95 11.20
CA ILE A 198 0.92 2.12 10.10
C ILE A 198 2.01 1.12 9.70
N VAL A 199 1.66 -0.16 9.68
CA VAL A 199 2.57 -1.25 9.33
C VAL A 199 2.10 -1.93 8.05
N SER A 200 2.96 -1.97 7.04
CA SER A 200 2.76 -2.81 5.85
C SER A 200 3.33 -4.19 6.08
N CYS A 201 2.58 -5.24 5.74
CA CYS A 201 2.98 -6.63 5.91
C CYS A 201 2.72 -7.41 4.62
N HIS A 202 3.77 -7.89 3.96
CA HIS A 202 3.61 -8.82 2.85
C HIS A 202 3.79 -10.25 3.38
N TRP A 203 2.68 -10.99 3.48
CA TRP A 203 2.61 -12.25 4.23
C TRP A 203 1.46 -13.16 3.78
N GLY A 204 1.42 -14.37 4.33
CA GLY A 204 0.37 -15.34 4.06
C GLY A 204 0.82 -16.42 3.10
N ILE A 205 -0.13 -17.17 2.59
CA ILE A 205 0.06 -18.25 1.62
C ILE A 205 -0.74 -17.92 0.39
N GLU A 206 -0.12 -18.06 -0.78
CA GLU A 206 -0.78 -17.85 -2.06
C GLU A 206 -2.04 -18.71 -2.19
N TYR A 207 -3.14 -18.11 -2.64
CA TYR A 207 -4.47 -18.73 -2.77
C TYR A 207 -5.16 -19.13 -1.43
N ASP A 208 -4.61 -18.72 -0.28
CA ASP A 208 -5.32 -18.89 1.01
C ASP A 208 -6.09 -17.61 1.35
N TYR A 209 -7.43 -17.69 1.25
CA TYR A 209 -8.35 -16.54 1.43
C TYR A 209 -8.68 -16.25 2.90
N HIS A 210 -8.09 -17.01 3.84
CA HIS A 210 -8.26 -16.80 5.27
C HIS A 210 -6.92 -16.59 5.95
N PRO A 211 -6.83 -15.62 6.88
CA PRO A 211 -5.58 -15.39 7.60
C PRO A 211 -5.21 -16.62 8.42
N ASN A 212 -3.99 -17.14 8.20
CA ASN A 212 -3.46 -18.29 8.90
C ASN A 212 -3.00 -17.94 10.33
N THR A 213 -2.59 -18.96 11.09
CA THR A 213 -2.15 -18.79 12.49
C THR A 213 -0.95 -17.85 12.61
N PHE A 214 0.01 -17.89 11.66
CA PHE A 214 1.16 -16.99 11.68
C PHE A 214 0.70 -15.54 11.55
N GLN A 215 -0.14 -15.21 10.55
CA GLN A 215 -0.66 -13.87 10.32
C GLN A 215 -1.43 -13.34 11.55
N LYS A 216 -2.32 -14.14 12.13
CA LYS A 216 -3.09 -13.76 13.34
C LYS A 216 -2.20 -13.47 14.55
N ASN A 217 -1.20 -14.34 14.80
CA ASN A 217 -0.26 -14.16 15.91
C ASN A 217 0.62 -12.91 15.69
N MET A 218 1.13 -12.71 14.48
CA MET A 218 1.97 -11.57 14.15
C MET A 218 1.18 -10.25 14.19
N ALA A 219 -0.05 -10.24 13.66
CA ALA A 219 -0.95 -9.08 13.75
C ALA A 219 -1.19 -8.69 15.23
N LYS A 220 -1.43 -9.70 16.10
CA LYS A 220 -1.59 -9.46 17.54
C LYS A 220 -0.32 -8.89 18.17
N GLN A 221 0.85 -9.43 17.82
CA GLN A 221 2.13 -8.95 18.33
C GLN A 221 2.41 -7.50 17.90
N LEU A 222 2.20 -7.17 16.63
CA LEU A 222 2.36 -5.80 16.11
C LEU A 222 1.34 -4.83 16.75
N ALA A 223 0.10 -5.27 16.92
CA ALA A 223 -0.92 -4.49 17.59
C ALA A 223 -0.53 -4.17 19.04
N ASP A 224 -0.09 -5.17 19.81
CA ASP A 224 0.35 -4.99 21.20
C ASP A 224 1.61 -4.11 21.29
N ALA A 225 2.47 -4.15 20.27
CA ALA A 225 3.61 -3.24 20.14
C ALA A 225 3.23 -1.81 19.72
N GLY A 226 1.96 -1.55 19.42
CA GLY A 226 1.44 -0.21 19.18
C GLY A 226 1.06 0.15 17.75
N ALA A 227 0.94 -0.80 16.83
CA ALA A 227 0.39 -0.54 15.51
C ALA A 227 -1.07 -0.06 15.62
N ASP A 228 -1.42 1.03 14.94
CA ASP A 228 -2.80 1.53 14.85
C ASP A 228 -3.52 0.94 13.62
N VAL A 229 -2.77 0.72 12.53
CA VAL A 229 -3.23 0.08 11.30
C VAL A 229 -2.20 -0.92 10.81
N ILE A 230 -2.65 -2.09 10.37
CA ILE A 230 -1.85 -3.09 9.66
C ILE A 230 -2.47 -3.26 8.27
N ILE A 231 -1.68 -3.02 7.23
CA ILE A 231 -2.04 -3.18 5.83
C ILE A 231 -1.28 -4.39 5.30
N GLY A 232 -1.96 -5.54 5.24
CA GLY A 232 -1.44 -6.75 4.64
C GLY A 232 -1.64 -6.75 3.12
N THR A 233 -0.77 -7.45 2.44
CA THR A 233 -0.80 -7.68 0.99
C THR A 233 -0.43 -9.13 0.68
N HIS A 234 -0.78 -9.64 -0.46
CA HIS A 234 -0.71 -10.96 -1.05
C HIS A 234 -2.13 -11.41 -1.46
N THR A 235 -2.56 -12.67 -1.24
CA THR A 235 -3.94 -13.12 -1.54
C THR A 235 -4.97 -12.36 -0.69
N LEU A 236 -6.08 -11.89 -1.29
CA LEU A 236 -7.14 -11.14 -0.60
C LEU A 236 -7.68 -11.88 0.62
N GLN A 237 -7.75 -11.21 1.75
CA GLN A 237 -8.22 -11.76 3.04
C GLN A 237 -9.05 -10.76 3.85
N ASP A 238 -9.50 -11.18 5.03
CA ASP A 238 -10.39 -10.45 5.91
C ASP A 238 -9.84 -9.09 6.39
N VAL A 239 -10.79 -8.21 6.74
CA VAL A 239 -10.52 -6.93 7.41
C VAL A 239 -11.26 -6.90 8.74
N GLU A 240 -10.56 -6.67 9.84
CA GLU A 240 -11.15 -6.64 11.18
C GLU A 240 -10.46 -5.64 12.13
N TYR A 241 -11.04 -5.47 13.30
CA TYR A 241 -10.38 -4.82 14.42
C TYR A 241 -9.94 -5.85 15.45
N ILE A 242 -8.68 -5.83 15.83
CA ILE A 242 -8.16 -6.65 16.93
C ILE A 242 -7.90 -5.81 18.18
N GLN A 243 -8.15 -6.43 19.35
CA GLN A 243 -7.96 -5.79 20.64
C GLN A 243 -6.48 -5.81 21.02
N ARG A 244 -5.95 -4.66 21.43
CA ARG A 244 -4.58 -4.47 21.94
C ARG A 244 -4.51 -4.71 23.44
N ALA A 245 -3.31 -5.01 23.93
CA ALA A 245 -3.06 -5.14 25.38
C ALA A 245 -3.32 -3.85 26.17
N ASP A 246 -3.17 -2.67 25.54
CA ASP A 246 -3.43 -1.37 26.16
C ASP A 246 -4.91 -0.94 26.14
N GLY A 247 -5.82 -1.83 25.75
CA GLY A 247 -7.25 -1.57 25.68
C GLY A 247 -7.72 -0.83 24.42
N LYS A 248 -6.83 -0.44 23.52
CA LYS A 248 -7.16 0.14 22.21
C LYS A 248 -7.42 -0.95 21.17
N ARG A 249 -7.74 -0.55 19.95
CA ARG A 249 -7.94 -1.46 18.81
C ARG A 249 -7.01 -1.09 17.68
N THR A 250 -6.54 -2.09 16.95
CA THR A 250 -5.80 -1.97 15.69
C THR A 250 -6.71 -2.39 14.55
N LEU A 251 -6.78 -1.57 13.50
CA LEU A 251 -7.41 -1.95 12.23
C LEU A 251 -6.45 -2.86 11.48
N VAL A 252 -6.90 -4.04 11.10
CA VAL A 252 -6.10 -5.02 10.33
C VAL A 252 -6.84 -5.36 9.05
N ALA A 253 -6.24 -5.04 7.91
CA ALA A 253 -6.53 -5.72 6.66
C ALA A 253 -5.46 -6.81 6.52
N TYR A 254 -5.84 -8.08 6.63
CA TYR A 254 -4.87 -9.17 6.53
C TYR A 254 -4.27 -9.27 5.14
N SER A 255 -5.06 -8.98 4.09
CA SER A 255 -4.53 -8.70 2.76
C SER A 255 -5.55 -7.96 1.91
N LEU A 256 -5.08 -7.00 1.11
CA LEU A 256 -5.91 -6.27 0.14
C LEU A 256 -5.94 -6.96 -1.24
N GLY A 257 -5.21 -8.06 -1.44
CA GLY A 257 -5.15 -8.79 -2.71
C GLY A 257 -4.32 -8.09 -3.78
N ASN A 258 -4.50 -8.51 -5.01
CA ASN A 258 -3.83 -7.91 -6.18
C ASN A 258 -4.56 -6.65 -6.62
N PHE A 259 -3.90 -5.51 -6.71
CA PHE A 259 -4.50 -4.29 -7.26
C PHE A 259 -4.46 -4.27 -8.79
N VAL A 260 -3.31 -4.55 -9.37
CA VAL A 260 -3.11 -4.71 -10.82
C VAL A 260 -2.33 -5.99 -11.04
N SER A 261 -2.92 -6.96 -11.73
CA SER A 261 -2.29 -8.27 -11.92
C SER A 261 -2.74 -8.93 -13.22
N GLY A 262 -1.88 -9.77 -13.77
CA GLY A 262 -2.22 -10.64 -14.88
C GLY A 262 -2.43 -12.10 -14.46
N MET A 263 -2.76 -12.42 -13.22
CA MET A 263 -3.04 -13.79 -12.79
C MET A 263 -4.29 -14.34 -13.46
N LEU A 264 -4.32 -15.67 -13.73
CA LEU A 264 -5.42 -16.33 -14.43
C LEU A 264 -6.54 -16.80 -13.48
N GLU A 265 -6.22 -17.02 -12.23
CA GLU A 265 -7.20 -17.47 -11.23
C GLU A 265 -8.24 -16.38 -11.00
N GLU A 266 -9.52 -16.70 -11.20
CA GLU A 266 -10.64 -15.74 -11.07
C GLU A 266 -10.68 -15.07 -9.70
N SER A 267 -10.36 -15.79 -8.65
CA SER A 267 -10.30 -15.27 -7.29
C SER A 267 -9.21 -14.22 -7.08
N CYS A 268 -8.14 -14.26 -7.88
CA CYS A 268 -7.09 -13.24 -7.89
C CYS A 268 -7.46 -11.97 -8.65
N GLN A 269 -8.67 -11.88 -9.18
CA GLN A 269 -9.23 -10.68 -9.80
C GLN A 269 -10.14 -9.90 -8.84
N LEU A 270 -10.46 -10.48 -7.67
CA LEU A 270 -11.17 -9.79 -6.60
C LEU A 270 -10.16 -9.20 -5.62
N GLU A 271 -10.35 -7.93 -5.29
CA GLU A 271 -9.37 -7.13 -4.56
C GLU A 271 -10.04 -6.16 -3.60
N GLY A 272 -9.23 -5.47 -2.79
CA GLY A 272 -9.70 -4.52 -1.83
C GLY A 272 -9.03 -3.15 -1.91
N MET A 273 -9.84 -2.11 -1.75
CA MET A 273 -9.38 -0.77 -1.41
C MET A 273 -9.87 -0.42 -0.02
N LEU A 274 -8.95 -0.14 0.88
CA LEU A 274 -9.24 0.31 2.24
C LEU A 274 -9.09 1.82 2.31
N SER A 275 -10.10 2.52 2.79
CA SER A 275 -10.00 3.95 3.09
C SER A 275 -10.39 4.24 4.53
N PHE A 276 -9.77 5.26 5.13
CA PHE A 276 -10.06 5.72 6.47
C PHE A 276 -9.56 7.15 6.69
N ASP A 277 -10.06 7.79 7.73
CA ASP A 277 -9.58 9.08 8.21
C ASP A 277 -8.83 8.91 9.53
N ILE A 278 -7.85 9.76 9.76
CA ILE A 278 -7.15 9.91 11.02
C ILE A 278 -7.59 11.24 11.65
N GLU A 279 -8.43 11.17 12.68
CA GLU A 279 -8.92 12.35 13.41
C GLU A 279 -8.58 12.24 14.88
N LYS A 280 -8.04 13.32 15.46
CA LYS A 280 -7.64 13.33 16.89
C LYS A 280 -6.80 12.09 17.27
N LYS A 281 -5.90 11.68 16.37
CA LYS A 281 -5.03 10.49 16.53
C LYS A 281 -5.80 9.18 16.67
N LYS A 282 -6.95 9.07 16.01
CA LYS A 282 -7.80 7.86 15.97
C LYS A 282 -8.21 7.56 14.55
N ILE A 283 -8.30 6.27 14.25
CA ILE A 283 -8.80 5.79 12.96
C ILE A 283 -10.33 5.90 12.96
N LYS A 284 -10.89 6.53 11.92
CA LYS A 284 -12.29 6.85 11.71
C LYS A 284 -12.72 6.51 10.29
N ASN A 285 -14.04 6.49 10.06
CA ASN A 285 -14.65 6.42 8.73
C ASN A 285 -14.05 5.31 7.85
N VAL A 286 -13.80 4.13 8.45
CA VAL A 286 -13.18 3.00 7.74
C VAL A 286 -14.18 2.44 6.73
N VAL A 287 -13.76 2.37 5.47
CA VAL A 287 -14.55 1.81 4.38
C VAL A 287 -13.69 0.82 3.60
N PHE A 288 -14.20 -0.40 3.44
CA PHE A 288 -13.66 -1.37 2.50
C PHE A 288 -14.45 -1.31 1.19
N THR A 289 -13.79 -1.11 0.08
CA THR A 289 -14.38 -1.05 -1.26
C THR A 289 -13.86 -2.22 -2.09
N PRO A 290 -14.71 -3.19 -2.45
CA PRO A 290 -14.30 -4.26 -3.36
C PRO A 290 -13.93 -3.72 -4.73
N LEU A 291 -12.81 -4.22 -5.27
CA LEU A 291 -12.30 -3.92 -6.61
C LEU A 291 -12.32 -5.18 -7.48
N VAL A 292 -12.27 -4.95 -8.78
CA VAL A 292 -12.09 -5.99 -9.81
C VAL A 292 -10.92 -5.58 -10.70
N ASN A 293 -9.94 -6.44 -10.78
CA ASN A 293 -8.88 -6.38 -11.78
C ASN A 293 -9.36 -7.08 -13.05
N TYR A 294 -9.83 -6.29 -14.01
CA TYR A 294 -10.40 -6.78 -15.26
C TYR A 294 -9.35 -6.93 -16.35
N TYR A 295 -9.50 -7.96 -17.16
CA TYR A 295 -8.86 -8.10 -18.46
C TYR A 295 -9.76 -8.91 -19.42
N THR A 296 -9.57 -8.73 -20.72
CA THR A 296 -10.17 -9.57 -21.74
C THR A 296 -9.31 -10.83 -21.94
N LEU A 297 -9.95 -12.00 -21.95
CA LEU A 297 -9.31 -13.27 -22.20
C LEU A 297 -9.60 -13.73 -23.64
N THR A 298 -8.57 -13.89 -24.46
CA THR A 298 -8.66 -14.48 -25.79
C THR A 298 -7.90 -15.81 -25.85
N GLY A 299 -8.46 -16.80 -26.55
CA GLY A 299 -7.90 -18.14 -26.54
C GLY A 299 -7.85 -18.74 -25.12
N LYS A 300 -6.75 -19.45 -24.80
CA LYS A 300 -6.61 -20.14 -23.51
C LYS A 300 -5.88 -19.34 -22.43
N LYS A 301 -5.06 -18.36 -22.78
CA LYS A 301 -4.18 -17.67 -21.84
C LYS A 301 -3.82 -16.23 -22.23
N GLU A 302 -4.22 -15.76 -23.41
CA GLU A 302 -3.91 -14.41 -23.85
C GLU A 302 -4.82 -13.42 -23.14
N ARG A 303 -4.23 -12.46 -22.45
CA ARG A 303 -4.92 -11.45 -21.63
C ARG A 303 -4.53 -10.07 -22.12
N HIS A 304 -5.50 -9.21 -22.27
CA HIS A 304 -5.34 -7.82 -22.71
C HIS A 304 -6.45 -6.92 -22.18
N ASP A 305 -6.40 -5.62 -22.44
CA ASP A 305 -7.36 -4.62 -21.97
C ASP A 305 -7.43 -4.51 -20.43
N PHE A 306 -6.28 -4.64 -19.77
CA PHE A 306 -6.22 -4.59 -18.33
C PHE A 306 -6.74 -3.26 -17.76
N SER A 307 -7.58 -3.34 -16.75
CA SER A 307 -8.07 -2.15 -16.03
C SER A 307 -8.68 -2.51 -14.68
N VAL A 308 -8.52 -1.67 -13.68
CA VAL A 308 -9.11 -1.84 -12.35
C VAL A 308 -10.39 -1.04 -12.21
N TYR A 309 -11.43 -1.65 -11.64
CA TYR A 309 -12.73 -1.05 -11.37
C TYR A 309 -13.13 -1.26 -9.91
N ARG A 310 -13.94 -0.37 -9.35
CA ARG A 310 -14.73 -0.75 -8.17
C ARG A 310 -15.80 -1.77 -8.62
N LEU A 311 -16.02 -2.81 -7.81
CA LEU A 311 -17.00 -3.85 -8.14
C LEU A 311 -18.39 -3.28 -8.53
N LYS A 312 -18.85 -2.22 -7.86
CA LYS A 312 -20.11 -1.56 -8.17
C LYS A 312 -20.16 -0.81 -9.50
N ASP A 313 -18.99 -0.46 -10.06
CA ASP A 313 -18.87 0.23 -11.36
C ASP A 313 -18.63 -0.79 -12.49
N TYR A 314 -18.34 -2.04 -12.14
CA TYR A 314 -18.19 -3.15 -13.06
C TYR A 314 -19.57 -3.57 -13.57
N THR A 315 -19.73 -3.66 -14.89
CA THR A 315 -21.00 -4.05 -15.53
C THR A 315 -20.79 -5.27 -16.41
N ASN A 316 -21.87 -6.07 -16.61
CA ASN A 316 -21.83 -7.25 -17.47
C ASN A 316 -21.41 -6.94 -18.92
N LYS A 317 -21.51 -5.67 -19.35
CA LYS A 317 -20.99 -5.22 -20.67
C LYS A 317 -19.47 -5.31 -20.81
N LEU A 318 -18.75 -5.48 -19.70
CA LEU A 318 -17.30 -5.68 -19.69
C LEU A 318 -16.92 -7.17 -19.76
N VAL A 319 -17.91 -8.07 -19.71
CA VAL A 319 -17.73 -9.52 -19.69
C VAL A 319 -18.04 -10.16 -21.05
N GLU A 320 -18.71 -9.42 -21.96
CA GLU A 320 -18.96 -9.82 -23.35
C GLU A 320 -17.77 -9.47 -24.27
#